data_633843ce342039bf1fbd9037b18f7bed
#
_entry.id   633843ce342039bf1fbd9037b18f7bed
#
_cell.length_a   1.000
_cell.length_b   1.000
_cell.length_c   1.000
_cell.angle_alpha   90.00
_cell.angle_beta   90.00
_cell.angle_gamma   90.00
#
_symmetry.space_group_name_H-M   'P 1'
#
loop_
_entity.id
_entity.type
_entity.pdbx_description
1 polymer ?
#
loop_
_entity_poly.entity_id
_entity_poly.type
_entity_poly.pdbx_seq_one_letter_code
_entity_poly.pdbx_strand_id
1 'polypeptide(L)'
;MILSKKALAALSFASTLILPCAYAIDNGVYTIKSKYSAKFVEVASAQTNDGANVSQWANTNHDTQRWLITNIGGSNYSVINLNSGKALEVFDFSTADGGNVVQYEYANLASQHWQINDEGSGYYSFINEHSGKALDLYAFDGNDGANISQWSYNGSDAQQWQLTKLANVESTPFDPSTTNGTADHWPLTGNLVTHDPTLGYENGTWWVFQTGPGIYGKYSSNGVDWNDAQPIFSNGLSWWSNYVPDHDGIDVWAPELKSYNGRSWLYYSISTFGSRVSAIGLTSASSVATGDWRDDGLVINTTNSNNYNAIDPDLVVAKDGAPWLAFGSWNSGIKLTRINPMTMKPFGQIYSLASRSGGIEAPTIVYRQGYYYLFVSVGKCCDGTNSTYRIAYGRSTDIRGPYLDKNGINMLASGGSILDAGNSQWVGPGGQDILNTDVIVRHAYDAGDNGTPKMLISTLNWDANGWPKY
;
A
#
# COMPACT_ATOMS: atom_id res chain seq x y z
N MET A 1 6.31 80.19 -38.57
CA MET A 1 7.49 79.32 -38.65
C MET A 1 7.50 78.41 -37.43
N ILE A 2 6.93 77.25 -37.59
CA ILE A 2 6.62 76.31 -36.44
C ILE A 2 7.55 75.11 -36.62
N LEU A 3 8.46 74.96 -35.68
CA LEU A 3 9.36 73.79 -35.59
C LEU A 3 8.69 72.72 -34.72
N SER A 4 8.42 71.58 -35.32
CA SER A 4 7.94 70.38 -34.64
C SER A 4 9.07 69.62 -33.98
N LYS A 5 8.93 69.36 -32.70
CA LYS A 5 9.81 68.40 -31.95
C LYS A 5 9.27 66.99 -32.14
N LYS A 6 10.07 66.11 -32.75
CA LYS A 6 9.84 64.68 -32.75
C LYS A 6 10.37 64.10 -31.44
N ALA A 7 9.49 63.45 -30.67
CA ALA A 7 9.89 62.67 -29.49
C ALA A 7 10.34 61.27 -29.93
N LEU A 8 11.59 60.89 -29.57
CA LEU A 8 12.11 59.54 -29.71
C LEU A 8 11.60 58.72 -28.52
N ALA A 9 10.79 57.71 -28.78
CA ALA A 9 10.40 56.74 -27.77
C ALA A 9 11.50 55.65 -27.75
N ALA A 10 12.16 55.52 -26.60
CA ALA A 10 13.09 54.44 -26.31
C ALA A 10 12.28 53.20 -25.91
N LEU A 11 12.29 52.14 -26.73
CA LEU A 11 11.82 50.81 -26.33
C LEU A 11 12.88 50.15 -25.43
N SER A 12 12.58 50.00 -24.14
CA SER A 12 13.37 49.13 -23.28
C SER A 12 12.92 47.69 -23.50
N PHE A 13 13.78 46.86 -24.08
CA PHE A 13 13.60 45.41 -24.05
C PHE A 13 13.92 44.91 -22.64
N ALA A 14 12.91 44.53 -21.87
CA ALA A 14 13.08 43.71 -20.67
C ALA A 14 13.40 42.30 -21.14
N SER A 15 14.67 41.89 -21.07
CA SER A 15 15.05 40.50 -21.21
C SER A 15 14.53 39.73 -19.97
N THR A 16 13.44 39.03 -20.10
CA THR A 16 13.06 38.00 -19.16
C THR A 16 14.11 36.90 -19.17
N LEU A 17 14.94 36.86 -18.14
CA LEU A 17 15.74 35.67 -17.84
C LEU A 17 14.75 34.52 -17.58
N ILE A 18 14.56 33.67 -18.57
CA ILE A 18 13.96 32.35 -18.36
C ILE A 18 15.03 31.55 -17.62
N LEU A 19 14.90 31.44 -16.31
CA LEU A 19 15.63 30.45 -15.50
C LEU A 19 15.29 29.09 -16.07
N PRO A 20 16.29 28.26 -16.42
CA PRO A 20 16.00 26.89 -16.82
C PRO A 20 15.21 26.24 -15.67
N CYS A 21 14.01 25.78 -15.97
CA CYS A 21 13.26 24.91 -15.07
C CYS A 21 14.15 23.70 -14.83
N ALA A 22 14.60 23.49 -13.60
CA ALA A 22 15.30 22.28 -13.25
C ALA A 22 14.39 21.12 -13.66
N TYR A 23 14.80 20.32 -14.61
CA TYR A 23 14.03 19.17 -15.07
C TYR A 23 13.91 18.21 -13.88
N ALA A 24 12.71 18.12 -13.31
CA ALA A 24 12.40 17.10 -12.33
C ALA A 24 12.56 15.73 -13.00
N ILE A 25 13.18 14.79 -12.30
CA ILE A 25 13.20 13.40 -12.75
C ILE A 25 11.78 12.86 -12.63
N ASP A 26 11.26 12.29 -13.72
CA ASP A 26 9.97 11.62 -13.68
C ASP A 26 9.97 10.44 -12.69
N ASN A 27 8.85 10.23 -12.05
CA ASN A 27 8.66 9.00 -11.25
C ASN A 27 8.83 7.77 -12.16
N GLY A 28 9.50 6.75 -11.64
CA GLY A 28 9.75 5.54 -12.43
C GLY A 28 10.69 4.55 -11.77
N VAL A 29 10.80 3.40 -12.41
CA VAL A 29 11.80 2.39 -12.06
C VAL A 29 13.05 2.64 -12.85
N TYR A 30 14.18 2.71 -12.16
CA TYR A 30 15.48 3.04 -12.76
C TYR A 30 16.55 2.03 -12.35
N THR A 31 17.56 1.89 -13.21
CA THR A 31 18.88 1.47 -12.76
C THR A 31 19.73 2.71 -12.51
N ILE A 32 20.57 2.63 -11.47
CA ILE A 32 21.52 3.69 -11.08
C ILE A 32 22.92 3.16 -11.36
N LYS A 33 23.58 3.72 -12.38
CA LYS A 33 24.87 3.24 -12.88
C LYS A 33 25.97 4.27 -12.60
N SER A 34 27.05 3.82 -11.95
CA SER A 34 28.21 4.67 -11.67
C SER A 34 28.87 5.16 -12.96
N LYS A 35 29.15 6.47 -13.04
CA LYS A 35 29.93 7.06 -14.11
C LYS A 35 31.39 6.56 -14.08
N TYR A 36 31.95 6.40 -12.89
CA TYR A 36 33.34 5.98 -12.73
C TYR A 36 33.57 4.52 -13.15
N SER A 37 32.76 3.58 -12.62
CA SER A 37 33.00 2.14 -12.78
C SER A 37 32.14 1.47 -13.84
N ALA A 38 31.11 2.14 -14.32
CA ALA A 38 30.05 1.60 -15.19
C ALA A 38 29.27 0.41 -14.56
N LYS A 39 29.35 0.23 -13.23
CA LYS A 39 28.59 -0.77 -12.47
C LYS A 39 27.32 -0.17 -11.85
N PHE A 40 26.43 -1.06 -11.39
CA PHE A 40 25.10 -0.70 -10.94
C PHE A 40 25.00 -0.72 -9.41
N VAL A 41 24.36 0.28 -8.84
CA VAL A 41 24.03 0.32 -7.42
C VAL A 41 23.05 -0.81 -7.09
N GLU A 42 23.38 -1.62 -6.08
CA GLU A 42 22.55 -2.75 -5.66
C GLU A 42 22.52 -2.92 -4.16
N VAL A 43 21.55 -3.70 -3.67
CA VAL A 43 21.58 -4.24 -2.32
C VAL A 43 22.41 -5.52 -2.31
N ALA A 44 23.48 -5.54 -1.54
CA ALA A 44 24.45 -6.62 -1.48
C ALA A 44 23.79 -7.97 -1.16
N SER A 45 24.17 -9.01 -1.92
CA SER A 45 23.74 -10.40 -1.70
C SER A 45 22.22 -10.59 -1.67
N ALA A 46 21.47 -9.75 -2.33
CA ALA A 46 20.00 -9.78 -2.37
C ALA A 46 19.33 -9.82 -0.96
N GLN A 47 19.97 -9.23 0.02
CA GLN A 47 19.43 -9.12 1.37
C GLN A 47 18.17 -8.27 1.39
N THR A 48 17.22 -8.61 2.29
CA THR A 48 15.94 -7.89 2.44
C THR A 48 15.75 -7.29 3.83
N ASN A 49 16.71 -7.50 4.75
CA ASN A 49 16.66 -6.95 6.11
C ASN A 49 17.07 -5.47 6.16
N ASP A 50 16.65 -4.80 7.24
CA ASP A 50 17.12 -3.46 7.57
C ASP A 50 18.62 -3.46 7.84
N GLY A 51 19.29 -2.39 7.41
CA GLY A 51 20.73 -2.23 7.55
C GLY A 51 21.54 -3.03 6.52
N ALA A 52 20.90 -3.72 5.56
CA ALA A 52 21.65 -4.41 4.53
C ALA A 52 22.43 -3.42 3.68
N ASN A 53 23.67 -3.75 3.39
CA ASN A 53 24.62 -2.86 2.73
C ASN A 53 24.24 -2.59 1.27
N VAL A 54 24.44 -1.36 0.83
CA VAL A 54 24.37 -0.98 -0.57
C VAL A 54 25.77 -0.94 -1.15
N SER A 55 25.96 -1.61 -2.28
CA SER A 55 27.21 -1.73 -3.00
C SER A 55 27.01 -1.51 -4.50
N GLN A 56 28.05 -1.62 -5.29
CA GLN A 56 27.93 -1.73 -6.74
C GLN A 56 28.25 -3.14 -7.22
N TRP A 57 27.69 -3.54 -8.36
CA TRP A 57 27.99 -4.81 -9.03
C TRP A 57 27.83 -4.70 -10.54
N ALA A 58 28.45 -5.61 -11.28
CA ALA A 58 28.20 -5.79 -12.70
C ALA A 58 26.67 -6.01 -12.94
N ASN A 59 26.17 -5.66 -14.11
CA ASN A 59 24.76 -5.80 -14.44
C ASN A 59 24.31 -7.27 -14.35
N THR A 60 23.42 -7.57 -13.43
CA THR A 60 22.79 -8.89 -13.24
C THR A 60 21.36 -8.89 -13.75
N ASN A 61 20.81 -7.72 -14.10
CA ASN A 61 19.40 -7.51 -14.46
C ASN A 61 18.42 -7.99 -13.35
N HIS A 62 18.88 -8.06 -12.10
CA HIS A 62 18.12 -8.48 -10.94
C HIS A 62 17.43 -7.28 -10.26
N ASP A 63 16.34 -7.51 -9.52
CA ASP A 63 15.59 -6.46 -8.82
C ASP A 63 16.40 -5.77 -7.70
N THR A 64 17.50 -6.36 -7.24
CA THR A 64 18.47 -5.69 -6.34
C THR A 64 19.11 -4.46 -6.96
N GLN A 65 19.18 -4.37 -8.30
CA GLN A 65 19.75 -3.25 -9.06
C GLN A 65 18.68 -2.31 -9.62
N ARG A 66 17.41 -2.52 -9.26
CA ARG A 66 16.27 -1.72 -9.71
C ARG A 66 15.74 -0.89 -8.56
N TRP A 67 15.56 0.38 -8.82
CA TRP A 67 15.19 1.36 -7.82
C TRP A 67 13.98 2.16 -8.31
N LEU A 68 12.91 2.15 -7.53
CA LEU A 68 11.78 3.04 -7.74
C LEU A 68 12.15 4.43 -7.19
N ILE A 69 12.22 5.40 -8.06
CA ILE A 69 12.46 6.81 -7.72
C ILE A 69 11.13 7.56 -7.82
N THR A 70 10.70 8.14 -6.69
CA THR A 70 9.42 8.85 -6.60
C THR A 70 9.63 10.23 -5.98
N ASN A 71 9.17 11.27 -6.66
CA ASN A 71 9.16 12.62 -6.10
C ASN A 71 8.20 12.70 -4.90
N ILE A 72 8.70 13.15 -3.77
CA ILE A 72 7.98 13.26 -2.50
C ILE A 72 7.67 14.73 -2.12
N GLY A 73 7.97 15.66 -3.02
CA GLY A 73 7.73 17.08 -2.87
C GLY A 73 8.99 17.91 -3.08
N GLY A 74 8.85 19.04 -3.79
CA GLY A 74 9.99 19.89 -4.14
C GLY A 74 11.02 19.16 -5.01
N SER A 75 12.30 19.23 -4.63
CA SER A 75 13.42 18.52 -5.28
C SER A 75 13.75 17.17 -4.62
N ASN A 76 12.98 16.73 -3.60
CA ASN A 76 13.25 15.51 -2.84
C ASN A 76 12.58 14.29 -3.47
N TYR A 77 13.29 13.17 -3.41
CA TYR A 77 12.86 11.88 -3.91
C TYR A 77 13.09 10.80 -2.85
N SER A 78 12.18 9.83 -2.79
CA SER A 78 12.44 8.52 -2.20
C SER A 78 13.04 7.59 -3.26
N VAL A 79 13.96 6.71 -2.84
CA VAL A 79 14.67 5.77 -3.71
C VAL A 79 14.51 4.37 -3.09
N ILE A 80 13.61 3.55 -3.62
CA ILE A 80 13.19 2.29 -3.04
C ILE A 80 13.71 1.12 -3.87
N ASN A 81 14.37 0.17 -3.24
CA ASN A 81 14.85 -1.04 -3.91
C ASN A 81 13.69 -1.99 -4.24
N LEU A 82 13.60 -2.49 -5.48
CA LEU A 82 12.48 -3.35 -5.88
C LEU A 82 12.53 -4.75 -5.27
N ASN A 83 13.72 -5.29 -4.98
CA ASN A 83 13.84 -6.61 -4.38
C ASN A 83 13.36 -6.64 -2.92
N SER A 84 13.64 -5.59 -2.15
CA SER A 84 13.37 -5.56 -0.71
C SER A 84 12.18 -4.68 -0.31
N GLY A 85 11.80 -3.72 -1.16
CA GLY A 85 10.83 -2.68 -0.83
C GLY A 85 11.36 -1.62 0.14
N LYS A 86 12.68 -1.60 0.41
CA LYS A 86 13.31 -0.70 1.39
C LYS A 86 13.95 0.51 0.73
N ALA A 87 14.05 1.60 1.51
CA ALA A 87 14.63 2.86 1.07
C ALA A 87 16.14 2.84 1.12
N LEU A 88 16.76 3.52 0.15
CA LEU A 88 18.16 3.93 0.19
C LEU A 88 18.35 4.94 1.31
N GLU A 89 19.18 4.63 2.31
CA GLU A 89 19.32 5.42 3.52
C GLU A 89 20.78 5.65 3.91
N VAL A 90 21.07 6.85 4.42
CA VAL A 90 22.32 7.08 5.15
C VAL A 90 22.19 6.50 6.54
N PHE A 91 23.02 5.49 6.83
CA PHE A 91 22.94 4.70 8.06
C PHE A 91 23.18 5.56 9.30
N ASP A 92 22.38 5.30 10.34
CA ASP A 92 22.49 5.91 11.68
C ASP A 92 22.53 7.47 11.66
N PHE A 93 21.81 8.08 10.70
CA PHE A 93 21.78 9.53 10.54
C PHE A 93 23.18 10.18 10.49
N SER A 94 24.16 9.47 9.95
CA SER A 94 25.52 9.97 9.83
C SER A 94 25.58 11.27 9.01
N THR A 95 26.35 12.25 9.47
CA THR A 95 26.69 13.47 8.72
C THR A 95 28.18 13.50 8.33
N ALA A 96 28.92 12.43 8.58
CA ALA A 96 30.33 12.34 8.28
C ALA A 96 30.59 11.92 6.81
N ASP A 97 31.72 12.34 6.26
CA ASP A 97 32.25 11.76 5.03
C ASP A 97 32.59 10.29 5.27
N GLY A 98 32.24 9.43 4.30
CA GLY A 98 32.35 7.97 4.42
C GLY A 98 31.20 7.32 5.23
N GLY A 99 30.20 8.10 5.63
CA GLY A 99 28.98 7.54 6.23
C GLY A 99 28.38 6.48 5.32
N ASN A 100 28.08 5.29 5.85
CA ASN A 100 27.62 4.16 5.06
C ASN A 100 26.22 4.39 4.49
N VAL A 101 25.96 3.83 3.31
CA VAL A 101 24.63 3.80 2.71
C VAL A 101 24.13 2.37 2.74
N VAL A 102 22.91 2.22 3.27
CA VAL A 102 22.23 0.94 3.49
C VAL A 102 20.83 1.00 2.93
N GLN A 103 20.12 -0.09 2.98
CA GLN A 103 18.67 -0.07 2.87
C GLN A 103 18.00 -0.13 4.25
N TYR A 104 16.86 0.54 4.39
CA TYR A 104 16.06 0.51 5.63
C TYR A 104 14.57 0.66 5.32
N GLU A 105 13.68 0.17 6.22
CA GLU A 105 12.23 0.39 6.05
C GLU A 105 11.95 1.87 5.85
N TYR A 106 11.14 2.21 4.82
CA TYR A 106 10.84 3.60 4.51
C TYR A 106 9.93 4.20 5.59
N ALA A 107 10.46 5.14 6.36
CA ALA A 107 9.79 5.82 7.46
C ALA A 107 9.60 7.34 7.21
N ASN A 108 9.78 7.77 5.95
CA ASN A 108 9.69 9.19 5.55
C ASN A 108 10.66 10.09 6.35
N LEU A 109 11.90 9.64 6.53
CA LEU A 109 12.94 10.34 7.26
C LEU A 109 13.87 11.09 6.30
N ALA A 110 14.43 12.22 6.73
CA ALA A 110 15.37 13.01 5.91
C ALA A 110 16.63 12.21 5.50
N SER A 111 17.05 11.18 6.28
CA SER A 111 18.13 10.25 5.92
C SER A 111 17.79 9.36 4.72
N GLN A 112 16.50 9.23 4.38
CA GLN A 112 15.96 8.43 3.28
C GLN A 112 15.56 9.27 2.06
N HIS A 113 15.71 10.59 2.17
CA HIS A 113 15.33 11.54 1.13
C HIS A 113 16.57 12.02 0.37
N TRP A 114 16.45 12.10 -0.94
CA TRP A 114 17.56 12.46 -1.83
C TRP A 114 17.13 13.55 -2.80
N GLN A 115 17.89 14.63 -2.85
CA GLN A 115 17.77 15.61 -3.93
C GLN A 115 18.54 15.09 -5.13
N ILE A 116 17.88 14.98 -6.27
CA ILE A 116 18.48 14.47 -7.49
C ILE A 116 18.69 15.65 -8.44
N ASN A 117 19.95 15.95 -8.74
CA ASN A 117 20.33 17.09 -9.57
C ASN A 117 20.91 16.62 -10.90
N ASP A 118 20.55 17.29 -11.97
CA ASP A 118 21.10 17.03 -13.31
C ASP A 118 22.51 17.65 -13.41
N GLU A 119 23.51 16.82 -13.66
CA GLU A 119 24.90 17.20 -13.85
C GLU A 119 25.25 17.37 -15.35
N GLY A 120 24.26 17.23 -16.21
CA GLY A 120 24.41 17.26 -17.66
C GLY A 120 24.88 15.93 -18.27
N SER A 121 24.75 15.82 -19.57
CA SER A 121 25.17 14.64 -20.36
C SER A 121 24.51 13.31 -19.89
N GLY A 122 23.34 13.37 -19.20
CA GLY A 122 22.60 12.22 -18.71
C GLY A 122 23.13 11.65 -17.39
N TYR A 123 23.92 12.43 -16.66
CA TYR A 123 24.40 12.09 -15.32
C TYR A 123 23.71 12.94 -14.26
N TYR A 124 23.57 12.35 -13.07
CA TYR A 124 22.88 12.93 -11.92
C TYR A 124 23.69 12.77 -10.64
N SER A 125 23.56 13.72 -9.72
CA SER A 125 24.02 13.57 -8.33
C SER A 125 22.84 13.36 -7.42
N PHE A 126 23.05 12.61 -6.33
CA PHE A 126 22.07 12.34 -5.29
C PHE A 126 22.57 12.97 -3.99
N ILE A 127 21.92 14.00 -3.52
CA ILE A 127 22.29 14.70 -2.27
C ILE A 127 21.31 14.34 -1.17
N ASN A 128 21.81 13.75 -0.11
CA ASN A 128 20.97 13.35 1.02
C ASN A 128 20.40 14.59 1.75
N GLU A 129 19.10 14.62 2.03
CA GLU A 129 18.42 15.75 2.67
C GLU A 129 18.94 15.99 4.09
N HIS A 130 19.23 14.93 4.86
CA HIS A 130 19.69 15.04 6.23
C HIS A 130 21.13 15.56 6.33
N SER A 131 22.05 14.98 5.57
CA SER A 131 23.49 15.25 5.71
C SER A 131 24.01 16.33 4.78
N GLY A 132 23.27 16.63 3.69
CA GLY A 132 23.74 17.51 2.62
C GLY A 132 24.89 16.90 1.78
N LYS A 133 25.17 15.61 1.92
CA LYS A 133 26.27 14.92 1.22
C LYS A 133 25.78 14.13 0.03
N ALA A 134 26.69 13.92 -0.92
CA ALA A 134 26.42 13.15 -2.12
C ALA A 134 26.55 11.66 -1.92
N LEU A 135 25.70 10.88 -2.59
CA LEU A 135 25.91 9.45 -2.82
C LEU A 135 27.25 9.25 -3.54
N ASP A 136 28.11 8.41 -3.00
CA ASP A 136 29.52 8.30 -3.39
C ASP A 136 29.97 6.85 -3.55
N LEU A 137 30.67 6.56 -4.62
CA LEU A 137 31.40 5.29 -4.75
C LEU A 137 32.68 5.37 -3.93
N TYR A 138 32.67 4.74 -2.77
CA TYR A 138 33.74 4.85 -1.78
C TYR A 138 35.12 4.54 -2.35
N ALA A 139 36.04 5.44 -2.08
CA ALA A 139 37.46 5.34 -2.44
C ALA A 139 37.74 5.10 -3.95
N PHE A 140 36.80 5.42 -4.83
CA PHE A 140 36.94 5.14 -6.28
C PHE A 140 37.23 3.67 -6.58
N ASP A 141 36.68 2.75 -5.76
CA ASP A 141 36.86 1.33 -5.99
C ASP A 141 35.96 0.83 -7.12
N GLY A 142 36.55 0.48 -8.26
CA GLY A 142 35.83 -0.01 -9.45
C GLY A 142 35.46 -1.49 -9.41
N ASN A 143 35.68 -2.25 -8.33
CA ASN A 143 35.40 -3.67 -8.25
C ASN A 143 33.93 -3.97 -7.95
N ASP A 144 33.50 -5.22 -8.22
CA ASP A 144 32.23 -5.74 -7.74
C ASP A 144 32.24 -5.83 -6.23
N GLY A 145 31.14 -5.44 -5.59
CA GLY A 145 31.01 -5.37 -4.14
C GLY A 145 31.58 -4.11 -3.51
N ALA A 146 32.14 -3.18 -4.31
CA ALA A 146 32.62 -1.92 -3.76
C ALA A 146 31.49 -1.12 -3.09
N ASN A 147 31.80 -0.54 -1.94
CA ASN A 147 30.84 0.08 -1.06
C ASN A 147 30.28 1.39 -1.62
N ILE A 148 29.02 1.63 -1.39
CA ILE A 148 28.38 2.93 -1.58
C ILE A 148 28.31 3.64 -0.24
N SER A 149 28.77 4.89 -0.19
CA SER A 149 28.81 5.75 0.97
C SER A 149 28.23 7.12 0.66
N GLN A 150 28.27 8.02 1.60
CA GLN A 150 28.11 9.44 1.32
C GLN A 150 29.44 10.18 1.47
N TRP A 151 29.62 11.26 0.72
CA TRP A 151 30.77 12.14 0.83
C TRP A 151 30.42 13.58 0.50
N SER A 152 31.21 14.56 1.00
CA SER A 152 31.04 15.96 0.60
C SER A 152 31.08 16.08 -0.91
N TYR A 153 30.05 16.71 -1.51
CA TYR A 153 29.95 16.83 -2.96
C TYR A 153 31.14 17.61 -3.55
N ASN A 154 31.81 17.02 -4.52
CA ASN A 154 32.97 17.61 -5.20
C ASN A 154 32.90 17.48 -6.75
N GLY A 155 31.81 16.92 -7.27
CA GLY A 155 31.59 16.78 -8.72
C GLY A 155 32.43 15.70 -9.41
N SER A 156 33.10 14.81 -8.65
CA SER A 156 33.87 13.70 -9.20
C SER A 156 32.99 12.63 -9.85
N ASP A 157 33.58 11.82 -10.73
CA ASP A 157 32.88 10.73 -11.43
C ASP A 157 32.35 9.65 -10.43
N ALA A 158 32.92 9.56 -9.21
CA ALA A 158 32.43 8.69 -8.14
C ALA A 158 31.07 9.15 -7.56
N GLN A 159 30.67 10.40 -7.79
CA GLN A 159 29.43 11.00 -7.30
C GLN A 159 28.40 11.27 -8.42
N GLN A 160 28.70 10.81 -9.62
CA GLN A 160 27.84 10.99 -10.78
C GLN A 160 27.30 9.66 -11.26
N TRP A 161 25.98 9.63 -11.47
CA TRP A 161 25.22 8.41 -11.72
C TRP A 161 24.37 8.55 -12.97
N GLN A 162 24.47 7.59 -13.88
CA GLN A 162 23.58 7.50 -15.02
C GLN A 162 22.28 6.82 -14.61
N LEU A 163 21.15 7.47 -14.86
CA LEU A 163 19.82 6.92 -14.65
C LEU A 163 19.26 6.36 -15.95
N THR A 164 18.93 5.07 -15.97
CA THR A 164 18.22 4.48 -17.11
C THR A 164 16.82 4.06 -16.64
N LYS A 165 15.80 4.73 -17.17
CA LYS A 165 14.40 4.45 -16.86
C LYS A 165 13.99 3.13 -17.51
N LEU A 166 13.51 2.18 -16.69
CA LEU A 166 13.08 0.85 -17.12
C LEU A 166 11.56 0.77 -17.29
N ALA A 167 10.82 1.47 -16.42
CA ALA A 167 9.37 1.54 -16.48
C ALA A 167 8.91 2.92 -16.00
N ASN A 168 7.84 3.42 -16.58
CA ASN A 168 7.13 4.56 -16.05
C ASN A 168 6.34 4.10 -14.81
N VAL A 169 6.41 4.85 -13.71
CA VAL A 169 5.29 4.90 -12.78
C VAL A 169 4.27 5.80 -13.46
N GLU A 170 3.50 5.23 -14.34
CA GLU A 170 2.39 5.98 -14.90
C GLU A 170 1.38 6.21 -13.77
N SER A 171 1.38 7.43 -13.23
CA SER A 171 0.12 8.00 -12.83
C SER A 171 -0.63 8.29 -14.13
N THR A 172 -1.10 7.25 -14.82
CA THR A 172 -2.13 7.47 -15.83
C THR A 172 -3.25 8.19 -15.09
N PRO A 173 -3.69 9.36 -15.56
CA PRO A 173 -4.93 9.92 -15.08
C PRO A 173 -5.96 8.80 -15.22
N PHE A 174 -6.54 8.39 -14.10
CA PHE A 174 -7.55 7.35 -14.09
C PHE A 174 -8.64 7.76 -15.09
N ASP A 175 -8.78 6.97 -16.15
CA ASP A 175 -9.91 7.08 -17.07
C ASP A 175 -10.99 6.07 -16.62
N PRO A 176 -12.07 6.51 -15.97
CA PRO A 176 -13.14 5.62 -15.52
C PRO A 176 -13.82 4.87 -16.67
N SER A 177 -13.64 5.32 -17.93
CA SER A 177 -14.24 4.67 -19.09
C SER A 177 -13.55 3.37 -19.50
N THR A 178 -12.34 3.09 -18.98
CA THR A 178 -11.52 1.91 -19.38
C THR A 178 -11.65 0.72 -18.44
N THR A 179 -12.40 0.83 -17.34
CA THR A 179 -12.59 -0.24 -16.35
C THR A 179 -14.02 -0.74 -16.36
N ASN A 180 -14.22 -1.99 -16.73
CA ASN A 180 -15.51 -2.70 -16.63
C ASN A 180 -15.75 -3.28 -15.23
N GLY A 181 -15.02 -2.81 -14.21
CA GLY A 181 -14.80 -3.50 -12.95
C GLY A 181 -16.04 -3.89 -12.16
N THR A 182 -17.12 -3.09 -12.17
CA THR A 182 -18.35 -3.40 -11.44
C THR A 182 -19.51 -3.88 -12.32
N ALA A 183 -19.29 -4.04 -13.64
CA ALA A 183 -20.36 -4.38 -14.57
C ALA A 183 -20.87 -5.83 -14.40
N ASP A 184 -20.01 -6.75 -13.92
CA ASP A 184 -20.30 -8.19 -13.83
C ASP A 184 -20.52 -8.65 -12.38
N HIS A 185 -21.39 -7.97 -11.62
CA HIS A 185 -21.80 -8.44 -10.29
C HIS A 185 -23.02 -9.39 -10.39
N TRP A 186 -23.15 -10.26 -9.38
CA TRP A 186 -24.29 -11.14 -9.24
C TRP A 186 -25.59 -10.35 -9.07
N PRO A 187 -26.74 -10.87 -9.51
CA PRO A 187 -28.02 -10.17 -9.42
C PRO A 187 -28.62 -10.27 -8.01
N LEU A 188 -27.98 -9.59 -7.03
CA LEU A 188 -28.37 -9.66 -5.64
C LEU A 188 -29.71 -8.98 -5.38
N THR A 189 -30.47 -9.53 -4.41
CA THR A 189 -31.75 -8.99 -3.94
C THR A 189 -31.80 -8.99 -2.40
N GLY A 190 -32.81 -8.34 -1.83
CA GLY A 190 -32.99 -8.21 -0.38
C GLY A 190 -32.32 -6.96 0.20
N ASN A 191 -31.90 -7.01 1.47
CA ASN A 191 -31.21 -5.90 2.10
C ASN A 191 -29.73 -5.90 1.71
N LEU A 192 -29.35 -5.01 0.78
CA LEU A 192 -27.98 -4.91 0.25
C LEU A 192 -27.18 -3.77 0.88
N VAL A 193 -27.74 -2.97 1.80
CA VAL A 193 -27.00 -1.91 2.49
C VAL A 193 -25.83 -2.52 3.26
N THR A 194 -24.62 -2.17 2.89
CA THR A 194 -23.42 -2.88 3.38
C THR A 194 -22.18 -1.99 3.23
N HIS A 195 -21.31 -2.00 4.23
CA HIS A 195 -20.01 -1.38 4.21
C HIS A 195 -18.96 -2.36 4.75
N ASP A 196 -17.79 -2.47 4.11
CA ASP A 196 -16.68 -3.37 4.45
C ASP A 196 -17.14 -4.82 4.73
N PRO A 197 -17.73 -5.50 3.74
CA PRO A 197 -18.21 -6.86 3.93
C PRO A 197 -17.07 -7.89 3.95
N THR A 198 -17.18 -8.90 4.82
CA THR A 198 -16.50 -10.19 4.69
C THR A 198 -17.48 -11.27 4.27
N LEU A 199 -17.03 -12.28 3.53
CA LEU A 199 -17.88 -13.31 2.93
C LEU A 199 -17.48 -14.72 3.40
N GLY A 200 -18.43 -15.49 3.91
CA GLY A 200 -18.27 -16.90 4.25
C GLY A 200 -19.29 -17.79 3.58
N TYR A 201 -18.95 -19.07 3.40
CA TYR A 201 -19.88 -20.10 2.96
C TYR A 201 -19.72 -21.35 3.82
N GLU A 202 -20.79 -21.76 4.47
CA GLU A 202 -20.78 -22.89 5.38
C GLU A 202 -22.11 -23.65 5.31
N ASN A 203 -22.05 -24.98 5.13
CA ASN A 203 -23.21 -25.87 5.15
C ASN A 203 -24.38 -25.43 4.24
N GLY A 204 -24.06 -24.93 3.03
CA GLY A 204 -25.08 -24.50 2.07
C GLY A 204 -25.60 -23.06 2.30
N THR A 205 -25.09 -22.36 3.29
CA THR A 205 -25.49 -20.98 3.61
C THR A 205 -24.32 -20.00 3.38
N TRP A 206 -24.61 -18.92 2.71
CA TRP A 206 -23.72 -17.77 2.54
C TRP A 206 -23.90 -16.81 3.71
N TRP A 207 -22.80 -16.29 4.23
CA TRP A 207 -22.77 -15.36 5.34
C TRP A 207 -21.98 -14.13 4.95
N VAL A 208 -22.49 -12.96 5.33
CA VAL A 208 -21.77 -11.69 5.27
C VAL A 208 -21.79 -11.08 6.66
N PHE A 209 -20.64 -10.62 7.14
CA PHE A 209 -20.54 -9.68 8.25
C PHE A 209 -19.98 -8.37 7.72
N GLN A 210 -20.33 -7.26 8.37
CA GLN A 210 -20.07 -5.92 7.83
C GLN A 210 -19.88 -4.90 8.96
N THR A 211 -19.36 -3.74 8.60
CA THR A 211 -19.36 -2.55 9.45
C THR A 211 -20.78 -2.24 9.93
N GLY A 212 -20.94 -2.06 11.23
CA GLY A 212 -22.22 -1.72 11.85
C GLY A 212 -22.32 -2.15 13.31
N PRO A 213 -23.48 -1.92 13.96
CA PRO A 213 -23.65 -2.18 15.38
C PRO A 213 -23.44 -3.66 15.75
N GLY A 214 -22.50 -3.92 16.66
CA GLY A 214 -22.31 -5.22 17.31
C GLY A 214 -21.86 -6.36 16.38
N ILE A 215 -21.19 -6.07 15.29
CA ILE A 215 -20.86 -6.99 14.18
C ILE A 215 -22.14 -7.44 13.48
N TYR A 216 -22.63 -6.60 12.60
CA TYR A 216 -23.87 -6.84 11.88
C TYR A 216 -23.70 -7.89 10.78
N GLY A 217 -24.69 -8.75 10.64
CA GLY A 217 -24.61 -9.88 9.72
C GLY A 217 -25.78 -10.00 8.75
N LYS A 218 -25.56 -10.75 7.68
CA LYS A 218 -26.55 -11.17 6.69
C LYS A 218 -26.32 -12.61 6.28
N TYR A 219 -27.37 -13.25 5.78
CA TYR A 219 -27.27 -14.62 5.27
C TYR A 219 -28.10 -14.81 4.00
N SER A 220 -27.71 -15.80 3.20
CA SER A 220 -28.42 -16.21 2.00
C SER A 220 -28.27 -17.72 1.80
N SER A 221 -29.36 -18.40 1.40
CA SER A 221 -29.32 -19.84 1.05
C SER A 221 -28.89 -20.10 -0.40
N ASN A 222 -28.89 -19.07 -1.25
CA ASN A 222 -28.59 -19.20 -2.68
C ASN A 222 -27.50 -18.23 -3.19
N GLY A 223 -26.96 -17.36 -2.28
CA GLY A 223 -25.98 -16.36 -2.63
C GLY A 223 -26.53 -15.11 -3.35
N VAL A 224 -27.85 -15.08 -3.60
CA VAL A 224 -28.53 -14.02 -4.35
C VAL A 224 -29.49 -13.23 -3.46
N ASP A 225 -30.36 -13.94 -2.72
CA ASP A 225 -31.39 -13.34 -1.87
C ASP A 225 -30.89 -13.20 -0.44
N TRP A 226 -30.67 -11.96 0.03
CA TRP A 226 -30.01 -11.67 1.30
C TRP A 226 -30.98 -11.18 2.36
N ASN A 227 -30.88 -11.80 3.55
CA ASN A 227 -31.66 -11.49 4.75
C ASN A 227 -30.73 -11.03 5.87
N ASP A 228 -31.27 -10.19 6.77
CA ASP A 228 -30.54 -9.75 7.95
C ASP A 228 -30.40 -10.86 8.98
N ALA A 229 -29.22 -10.97 9.58
CA ALA A 229 -28.94 -11.80 10.74
C ALA A 229 -28.87 -10.92 12.00
N GLN A 230 -28.95 -11.58 13.18
CA GLN A 230 -28.75 -10.86 14.42
C GLN A 230 -27.26 -10.48 14.60
N PRO A 231 -26.96 -9.29 15.13
CA PRO A 231 -25.59 -8.93 15.48
C PRO A 231 -24.98 -9.90 16.48
N ILE A 232 -23.67 -10.16 16.35
CA ILE A 232 -22.95 -11.07 17.28
C ILE A 232 -22.96 -10.50 18.71
N PHE A 233 -22.67 -9.21 18.88
CA PHE A 233 -22.61 -8.53 20.17
C PHE A 233 -23.57 -7.32 20.20
N SER A 234 -24.86 -7.57 20.28
CA SER A 234 -25.90 -6.53 20.20
C SER A 234 -25.80 -5.40 21.23
N ASN A 235 -25.04 -5.58 22.31
CA ASN A 235 -24.80 -4.55 23.33
C ASN A 235 -23.34 -4.05 23.38
N GLY A 236 -22.51 -4.44 22.41
CA GLY A 236 -21.07 -4.19 22.45
C GLY A 236 -20.37 -4.97 23.58
N LEU A 237 -19.09 -4.71 23.79
CA LEU A 237 -18.28 -5.32 24.83
C LEU A 237 -17.60 -4.26 25.68
N SER A 238 -17.70 -4.39 27.01
CA SER A 238 -17.22 -3.37 27.95
C SER A 238 -15.72 -3.08 27.90
N TRP A 239 -14.92 -4.02 27.39
CA TRP A 239 -13.48 -3.82 27.27
C TRP A 239 -13.06 -2.91 26.11
N TRP A 240 -13.95 -2.63 25.13
CA TRP A 240 -13.63 -1.77 23.97
C TRP A 240 -13.21 -0.38 24.41
N SER A 241 -13.94 0.23 25.34
CA SER A 241 -13.63 1.55 25.87
C SER A 241 -12.28 1.65 26.62
N ASN A 242 -11.73 0.51 27.06
CA ASN A 242 -10.40 0.51 27.71
C ASN A 242 -9.27 0.84 26.71
N TYR A 243 -9.45 0.51 25.42
CA TYR A 243 -8.46 0.72 24.36
C TYR A 243 -8.84 1.85 23.42
N VAL A 244 -10.14 2.11 23.25
CA VAL A 244 -10.69 3.18 22.42
C VAL A 244 -11.72 3.98 23.23
N PRO A 245 -11.26 4.89 24.11
CA PRO A 245 -12.14 5.59 25.05
C PRO A 245 -13.25 6.42 24.40
N ASP A 246 -13.01 6.93 23.20
CA ASP A 246 -13.95 7.77 22.44
C ASP A 246 -14.90 6.95 21.57
N HIS A 247 -14.86 5.63 21.65
CA HIS A 247 -15.74 4.73 20.90
C HIS A 247 -17.18 4.81 21.44
N ASP A 248 -18.16 4.73 20.56
CA ASP A 248 -19.59 4.80 20.93
C ASP A 248 -20.11 3.59 21.73
N GLY A 249 -19.29 2.54 21.82
CA GLY A 249 -19.58 1.32 22.60
C GLY A 249 -20.31 0.23 21.81
N ILE A 250 -20.67 0.47 20.54
CA ILE A 250 -21.44 -0.50 19.77
C ILE A 250 -20.99 -0.68 18.32
N ASP A 251 -20.51 0.35 17.64
CA ASP A 251 -20.10 0.23 16.23
C ASP A 251 -18.82 -0.59 16.07
N VAL A 252 -18.83 -1.49 15.13
CA VAL A 252 -17.69 -2.35 14.77
C VAL A 252 -17.41 -2.17 13.30
N TRP A 253 -16.12 -2.05 12.94
CA TRP A 253 -15.71 -1.80 11.56
C TRP A 253 -14.97 -3.00 10.97
N ALA A 254 -15.12 -3.15 9.65
CA ALA A 254 -14.37 -4.06 8.80
C ALA A 254 -14.11 -5.43 9.45
N PRO A 255 -15.16 -6.22 9.71
CA PRO A 255 -14.99 -7.58 10.21
C PRO A 255 -14.39 -8.49 9.15
N GLU A 256 -13.68 -9.52 9.59
CA GLU A 256 -13.08 -10.54 8.75
C GLU A 256 -13.37 -11.94 9.25
N LEU A 257 -14.09 -12.73 8.46
CA LEU A 257 -14.52 -14.10 8.78
C LEU A 257 -13.65 -15.12 8.04
N LYS A 258 -13.01 -16.02 8.79
CA LYS A 258 -12.28 -17.17 8.20
C LYS A 258 -12.50 -18.44 9.02
N SER A 259 -12.59 -19.56 8.33
CA SER A 259 -12.53 -20.88 8.95
C SER A 259 -11.09 -21.34 9.10
N TYR A 260 -10.70 -21.74 10.30
CA TYR A 260 -9.37 -22.27 10.58
C TYR A 260 -9.42 -23.28 11.72
N ASN A 261 -8.75 -24.44 11.54
CA ASN A 261 -8.71 -25.54 12.51
C ASN A 261 -10.11 -25.94 13.05
N GLY A 262 -11.10 -26.03 12.17
CA GLY A 262 -12.46 -26.50 12.50
C GLY A 262 -13.29 -25.53 13.33
N ARG A 263 -12.93 -24.25 13.35
CA ARG A 263 -13.71 -23.17 13.98
C ARG A 263 -13.85 -22.00 13.01
N SER A 264 -14.91 -21.24 13.18
CA SER A 264 -15.12 -19.94 12.53
C SER A 264 -14.53 -18.84 13.41
N TRP A 265 -13.61 -18.07 12.87
CA TRP A 265 -12.92 -16.96 13.51
C TRP A 265 -13.34 -15.66 12.86
N LEU A 266 -13.65 -14.65 13.65
CA LEU A 266 -13.99 -13.34 13.14
C LEU A 266 -13.18 -12.28 13.89
N TYR A 267 -12.26 -11.64 13.14
CA TYR A 267 -11.55 -10.46 13.60
C TYR A 267 -12.40 -9.23 13.29
N TYR A 268 -12.27 -8.17 14.07
CA TYR A 268 -13.05 -6.95 13.88
C TYR A 268 -12.31 -5.73 14.43
N SER A 269 -12.64 -4.55 13.93
CA SER A 269 -11.98 -3.30 14.31
C SER A 269 -12.89 -2.45 15.19
N ILE A 270 -12.28 -1.80 16.18
CA ILE A 270 -12.89 -0.77 17.01
C ILE A 270 -12.05 0.49 16.87
N SER A 271 -12.66 1.58 16.44
CA SER A 271 -11.95 2.85 16.21
C SER A 271 -12.91 4.02 16.26
N THR A 272 -12.37 5.23 16.08
CA THR A 272 -13.12 6.45 15.80
C THR A 272 -12.56 7.10 14.53
N PHE A 273 -13.42 7.75 13.75
CA PHE A 273 -13.04 8.28 12.44
C PHE A 273 -11.89 9.29 12.56
N GLY A 274 -10.84 9.07 11.74
CA GLY A 274 -9.63 9.91 11.73
C GLY A 274 -8.65 9.66 12.87
N SER A 275 -8.91 8.67 13.74
CA SER A 275 -8.04 8.33 14.88
C SER A 275 -7.06 7.20 14.54
N ARG A 276 -5.97 7.13 15.31
CA ARG A 276 -5.08 5.95 15.42
C ARG A 276 -5.21 5.24 16.76
N VAL A 277 -6.08 5.75 17.61
CA VAL A 277 -6.47 5.04 18.86
C VAL A 277 -7.50 4.01 18.45
N SER A 278 -7.03 2.79 18.19
CA SER A 278 -7.82 1.73 17.59
C SER A 278 -7.45 0.38 18.18
N ALA A 279 -8.33 -0.60 18.03
CA ALA A 279 -8.08 -1.97 18.46
C ALA A 279 -8.71 -2.97 17.48
N ILE A 280 -8.05 -4.10 17.26
CA ILE A 280 -8.61 -5.28 16.63
C ILE A 280 -9.00 -6.24 17.73
N GLY A 281 -10.26 -6.67 17.72
CA GLY A 281 -10.83 -7.72 18.58
C GLY A 281 -10.95 -9.03 17.82
N LEU A 282 -11.26 -10.10 18.56
CA LEU A 282 -11.47 -11.43 18.03
C LEU A 282 -12.67 -12.08 18.71
N THR A 283 -13.48 -12.73 17.89
CA THR A 283 -14.53 -13.65 18.35
C THR A 283 -14.48 -14.94 17.56
N SER A 284 -14.97 -16.03 18.15
CA SER A 284 -15.02 -17.32 17.45
C SER A 284 -16.27 -18.13 17.82
N ALA A 285 -16.67 -18.98 16.88
CA ALA A 285 -17.76 -19.92 17.07
C ALA A 285 -17.35 -21.32 16.61
N SER A 286 -18.07 -22.37 17.04
CA SER A 286 -17.88 -23.71 16.49
C SER A 286 -18.26 -23.76 15.00
N SER A 287 -19.27 -22.99 14.61
CA SER A 287 -19.64 -22.69 13.24
C SER A 287 -20.42 -21.37 13.20
N VAL A 288 -20.50 -20.72 12.05
CA VAL A 288 -21.30 -19.50 11.89
C VAL A 288 -22.77 -19.79 12.15
N ALA A 289 -23.27 -20.93 11.64
CA ALA A 289 -24.67 -21.32 11.75
C ALA A 289 -25.13 -21.65 13.19
N THR A 290 -24.23 -22.11 14.07
CA THR A 290 -24.56 -22.38 15.46
C THR A 290 -24.74 -21.11 16.26
N GLY A 291 -24.08 -20.02 15.88
CA GLY A 291 -24.18 -18.74 16.57
C GLY A 291 -23.62 -18.73 17.99
N ASP A 292 -22.84 -19.75 18.37
CA ASP A 292 -22.21 -19.89 19.70
C ASP A 292 -20.97 -19.00 19.85
N TRP A 293 -21.08 -17.76 19.38
CA TRP A 293 -20.00 -16.79 19.39
C TRP A 293 -19.54 -16.46 20.82
N ARG A 294 -18.24 -16.53 21.02
CA ARG A 294 -17.60 -16.12 22.26
C ARG A 294 -16.63 -14.97 22.00
N ASP A 295 -16.49 -14.09 22.97
CA ASP A 295 -15.46 -13.06 22.98
C ASP A 295 -14.09 -13.69 23.27
N ASP A 296 -13.16 -13.58 22.31
CA ASP A 296 -11.76 -13.99 22.47
C ASP A 296 -10.85 -12.79 22.81
N GLY A 297 -11.44 -11.60 22.94
CA GLY A 297 -10.80 -10.37 23.42
C GLY A 297 -9.81 -9.72 22.47
N LEU A 298 -9.02 -8.79 22.99
CA LEU A 298 -8.05 -7.99 22.25
C LEU A 298 -7.04 -8.83 21.48
N VAL A 299 -6.77 -8.42 20.23
CA VAL A 299 -5.72 -8.94 19.32
C VAL A 299 -4.53 -8.03 19.31
N ILE A 300 -4.73 -6.77 18.91
CA ILE A 300 -3.71 -5.73 18.83
C ILE A 300 -4.40 -4.39 18.97
N ASN A 301 -3.70 -3.40 19.53
CA ASN A 301 -4.17 -2.03 19.58
C ASN A 301 -3.08 -1.05 19.18
N THR A 302 -3.50 0.13 18.77
CA THR A 302 -2.65 1.29 18.47
C THR A 302 -3.09 2.51 19.25
N THR A 303 -2.14 3.41 19.41
CA THR A 303 -2.32 4.73 20.03
C THR A 303 -1.74 5.79 19.09
N ASN A 304 -1.84 7.07 19.47
CA ASN A 304 -1.25 8.15 18.69
C ASN A 304 0.30 8.10 18.58
N SER A 305 0.97 7.26 19.36
CA SER A 305 2.42 7.04 19.25
C SER A 305 2.82 6.05 18.17
N ASN A 306 1.88 5.24 17.65
CA ASN A 306 2.14 4.31 16.55
C ASN A 306 2.15 5.05 15.22
N ASN A 307 2.95 4.59 14.26
CA ASN A 307 2.96 5.11 12.89
C ASN A 307 2.00 4.37 11.94
N TYR A 308 1.28 3.38 12.42
CA TYR A 308 0.26 2.60 11.71
C TYR A 308 -1.04 2.56 12.52
N ASN A 309 -2.12 2.08 11.92
CA ASN A 309 -3.43 1.96 12.53
C ASN A 309 -3.85 0.48 12.61
N ALA A 310 -4.30 0.02 13.79
CA ALA A 310 -4.77 -1.36 14.00
C ALA A 310 -6.27 -1.45 13.70
N ILE A 311 -6.62 -1.42 12.42
CA ILE A 311 -7.95 -1.69 11.86
C ILE A 311 -7.85 -2.50 10.58
N ASP A 312 -8.97 -2.89 10.02
CA ASP A 312 -9.12 -3.64 8.77
C ASP A 312 -8.31 -4.96 8.78
N PRO A 313 -8.63 -5.88 9.68
CA PRO A 313 -7.95 -7.17 9.76
C PRO A 313 -8.29 -8.07 8.57
N ASP A 314 -7.31 -8.88 8.12
CA ASP A 314 -7.50 -10.00 7.19
C ASP A 314 -6.68 -11.20 7.66
N LEU A 315 -7.35 -12.32 7.95
CA LEU A 315 -6.71 -13.56 8.34
C LEU A 315 -6.39 -14.41 7.12
N VAL A 316 -5.10 -14.55 6.82
CA VAL A 316 -4.64 -15.40 5.73
C VAL A 316 -3.92 -16.64 6.24
N VAL A 317 -4.21 -17.79 5.65
CA VAL A 317 -3.47 -19.04 5.91
C VAL A 317 -2.42 -19.20 4.83
N ALA A 318 -1.15 -19.16 5.23
CA ALA A 318 -0.04 -19.32 4.31
C ALA A 318 0.04 -20.75 3.74
N LYS A 319 0.81 -20.94 2.67
CA LYS A 319 0.99 -22.23 1.98
C LYS A 319 1.49 -23.37 2.87
N ASP A 320 2.13 -23.04 3.99
CA ASP A 320 2.61 -23.98 5.00
C ASP A 320 1.59 -24.26 6.12
N GLY A 321 0.36 -23.71 6.01
CA GLY A 321 -0.70 -23.83 7.00
C GLY A 321 -0.60 -22.84 8.16
N ALA A 322 0.42 -21.99 8.20
CA ALA A 322 0.56 -21.00 9.27
C ALA A 322 -0.41 -19.82 9.07
N PRO A 323 -1.14 -19.40 10.12
CA PRO A 323 -2.00 -18.23 10.03
C PRO A 323 -1.20 -16.94 10.21
N TRP A 324 -1.60 -15.91 9.45
CA TRP A 324 -1.06 -14.56 9.49
C TRP A 324 -2.22 -13.57 9.49
N LEU A 325 -2.01 -12.39 10.07
CA LEU A 325 -2.96 -11.29 10.09
C LEU A 325 -2.37 -10.10 9.34
N ALA A 326 -3.01 -9.73 8.23
CA ALA A 326 -2.78 -8.44 7.59
C ALA A 326 -3.75 -7.42 8.21
N PHE A 327 -3.35 -6.16 8.30
CA PHE A 327 -4.17 -5.09 8.85
C PHE A 327 -3.57 -3.73 8.50
N GLY A 328 -4.34 -2.67 8.67
CA GLY A 328 -3.82 -1.31 8.58
C GLY A 328 -4.59 -0.41 7.65
N SER A 329 -4.58 0.88 8.00
CA SER A 329 -5.28 1.94 7.28
C SER A 329 -4.46 3.22 7.35
N TRP A 330 -4.30 3.88 6.19
CA TRP A 330 -3.58 5.15 6.06
C TRP A 330 -2.17 5.12 6.71
N ASN A 331 -1.68 6.25 7.20
CA ASN A 331 -0.41 6.37 7.94
C ASN A 331 0.76 5.66 7.20
N SER A 332 1.42 4.68 7.83
CA SER A 332 2.46 3.87 7.20
C SER A 332 1.93 2.61 6.50
N GLY A 333 0.63 2.59 6.19
CA GLY A 333 0.00 1.59 5.32
C GLY A 333 -0.22 0.22 5.97
N ILE A 334 -0.23 -0.79 5.13
CA ILE A 334 -0.62 -2.16 5.46
C ILE A 334 0.50 -2.91 6.15
N LYS A 335 0.15 -3.60 7.22
CA LYS A 335 1.03 -4.41 8.07
C LYS A 335 0.64 -5.88 8.00
N LEU A 336 1.59 -6.74 8.37
CA LEU A 336 1.41 -8.19 8.48
C LEU A 336 2.11 -8.70 9.73
N THR A 337 1.47 -9.57 10.48
CA THR A 337 2.10 -10.26 11.62
C THR A 337 1.72 -11.72 11.64
N ARG A 338 2.59 -12.56 12.20
CA ARG A 338 2.29 -13.98 12.37
C ARG A 338 1.30 -14.20 13.51
N ILE A 339 0.40 -15.16 13.34
CA ILE A 339 -0.59 -15.55 14.34
C ILE A 339 -0.20 -16.90 14.96
N ASN A 340 -0.31 -16.99 16.28
CA ASN A 340 -0.18 -18.25 17.00
C ASN A 340 -1.43 -19.10 16.76
N PRO A 341 -1.33 -20.29 16.16
CA PRO A 341 -2.47 -21.10 15.77
C PRO A 341 -3.31 -21.64 16.97
N MET A 342 -2.76 -21.59 18.18
CA MET A 342 -3.46 -22.04 19.41
C MET A 342 -4.28 -20.93 20.06
N THR A 343 -3.79 -19.69 20.00
CA THR A 343 -4.42 -18.54 20.66
C THR A 343 -5.09 -17.59 19.69
N MET A 344 -4.81 -17.72 18.39
CA MET A 344 -5.23 -16.81 17.33
C MET A 344 -4.85 -15.34 17.61
N LYS A 345 -3.75 -15.13 18.35
CA LYS A 345 -3.18 -13.82 18.69
C LYS A 345 -1.82 -13.61 17.99
N PRO A 346 -1.43 -12.36 17.70
CA PRO A 346 -0.15 -12.04 17.09
C PRO A 346 1.05 -12.50 17.94
N PHE A 347 2.11 -12.93 17.24
CA PHE A 347 3.41 -13.13 17.85
C PHE A 347 4.53 -12.84 16.85
N GLY A 348 5.64 -12.31 17.37
CA GLY A 348 6.81 -12.00 16.54
C GLY A 348 6.75 -10.62 15.91
N GLN A 349 7.36 -10.48 14.75
CA GLN A 349 7.61 -9.20 14.08
C GLN A 349 6.39 -8.74 13.28
N ILE A 350 6.25 -7.42 13.14
CA ILE A 350 5.31 -6.77 12.21
C ILE A 350 6.09 -6.37 10.95
N TYR A 351 5.57 -6.77 9.79
CA TYR A 351 6.13 -6.47 8.46
C TYR A 351 5.26 -5.40 7.78
N SER A 352 5.86 -4.57 6.93
CA SER A 352 5.14 -3.63 6.08
C SER A 352 4.93 -4.25 4.70
N LEU A 353 3.70 -4.20 4.17
CA LEU A 353 3.36 -4.81 2.89
C LEU A 353 3.10 -3.80 1.78
N ALA A 354 2.40 -2.73 2.10
CA ALA A 354 2.00 -1.71 1.14
C ALA A 354 1.85 -0.34 1.81
N SER A 355 2.15 0.73 1.08
CA SER A 355 1.89 2.10 1.52
C SER A 355 1.60 3.01 0.33
N ARG A 356 0.77 4.04 0.54
CA ARG A 356 0.41 4.99 -0.51
C ARG A 356 0.02 6.34 0.11
N SER A 357 0.53 7.43 -0.45
CA SER A 357 -0.01 8.77 -0.15
C SER A 357 -1.42 8.91 -0.76
N GLY A 358 -2.36 9.50 -0.01
CA GLY A 358 -3.75 9.66 -0.45
C GLY A 358 -4.69 8.51 -0.07
N GLY A 359 -4.24 7.59 0.77
CA GLY A 359 -5.06 6.54 1.37
C GLY A 359 -4.78 5.14 0.83
N ILE A 360 -4.61 4.21 1.74
CA ILE A 360 -4.54 2.77 1.52
C ILE A 360 -5.05 2.07 2.77
N GLU A 361 -5.95 1.09 2.60
CA GLU A 361 -6.55 0.33 3.70
C GLU A 361 -7.20 -0.95 3.21
N ALA A 362 -7.94 -1.66 4.08
CA ALA A 362 -8.68 -2.88 3.78
C ALA A 362 -7.85 -3.93 3.02
N PRO A 363 -6.77 -4.46 3.61
CA PRO A 363 -6.01 -5.54 2.99
C PRO A 363 -6.83 -6.82 2.92
N THR A 364 -6.67 -7.58 1.83
CA THR A 364 -7.10 -8.97 1.72
C THR A 364 -6.01 -9.76 1.01
N ILE A 365 -5.56 -10.87 1.58
CA ILE A 365 -4.50 -11.70 1.00
C ILE A 365 -5.04 -13.09 0.66
N VAL A 366 -4.87 -13.51 -0.58
CA VAL A 366 -5.16 -14.89 -1.01
C VAL A 366 -3.93 -15.55 -1.60
N TYR A 367 -3.80 -16.87 -1.39
CA TYR A 367 -2.73 -17.67 -2.00
C TYR A 367 -3.27 -18.48 -3.18
N ARG A 368 -2.64 -18.33 -4.35
CA ARG A 368 -3.03 -19.05 -5.57
C ARG A 368 -1.82 -19.36 -6.45
N GLN A 369 -1.65 -20.61 -6.85
CA GLN A 369 -0.66 -21.05 -7.85
C GLN A 369 0.78 -20.52 -7.61
N GLY A 370 1.23 -20.55 -6.34
CA GLY A 370 2.61 -20.15 -5.99
C GLY A 370 2.77 -18.69 -5.59
N TYR A 371 1.73 -17.87 -5.73
CA TYR A 371 1.75 -16.45 -5.37
C TYR A 371 0.74 -16.12 -4.27
N TYR A 372 1.13 -15.21 -3.40
CA TYR A 372 0.23 -14.43 -2.55
C TYR A 372 -0.19 -13.19 -3.31
N TYR A 373 -1.46 -12.88 -3.32
CA TYR A 373 -2.03 -11.67 -3.90
C TYR A 373 -2.56 -10.80 -2.78
N LEU A 374 -2.02 -9.59 -2.67
CA LEU A 374 -2.50 -8.57 -1.75
C LEU A 374 -3.44 -7.64 -2.52
N PHE A 375 -4.69 -7.60 -2.09
CA PHE A 375 -5.68 -6.61 -2.53
C PHE A 375 -5.82 -5.55 -1.44
N VAL A 376 -6.01 -4.30 -1.84
CA VAL A 376 -6.16 -3.15 -0.95
C VAL A 376 -7.15 -2.17 -1.54
N SER A 377 -7.80 -1.40 -0.69
CA SER A 377 -8.57 -0.23 -1.11
C SER A 377 -7.67 1.00 -1.09
N VAL A 378 -7.67 1.78 -2.17
CA VAL A 378 -6.86 2.99 -2.32
C VAL A 378 -7.76 4.19 -2.63
N GLY A 379 -7.37 5.36 -2.14
CA GLY A 379 -8.16 6.57 -2.23
C GLY A 379 -8.97 6.83 -0.95
N LYS A 380 -10.07 7.56 -1.06
CA LYS A 380 -10.88 8.00 0.08
C LYS A 380 -12.26 7.34 0.03
N CYS A 381 -12.68 6.69 1.13
CA CYS A 381 -14.02 6.16 1.34
C CYS A 381 -14.98 7.19 1.96
N CYS A 382 -16.17 6.71 2.27
CA CYS A 382 -17.08 7.25 3.28
C CYS A 382 -17.63 8.65 2.95
N ASP A 383 -17.75 8.99 1.65
CA ASP A 383 -18.24 10.27 1.11
C ASP A 383 -19.30 10.05 0.00
N GLY A 384 -20.04 8.94 0.06
CA GLY A 384 -21.06 8.59 -0.92
C GLY A 384 -20.51 8.66 -2.34
N THR A 385 -21.20 9.35 -3.25
CA THR A 385 -20.79 9.50 -4.65
C THR A 385 -19.54 10.39 -4.86
N ASN A 386 -19.00 11.03 -3.82
CA ASN A 386 -17.72 11.75 -3.88
C ASN A 386 -16.53 10.85 -3.47
N SER A 387 -16.77 9.61 -3.09
CA SER A 387 -15.72 8.66 -2.76
C SER A 387 -14.82 8.38 -3.96
N THR A 388 -13.53 8.27 -3.71
CA THR A 388 -12.50 7.98 -4.73
C THR A 388 -11.89 6.59 -4.54
N TYR A 389 -12.54 5.74 -3.75
CA TYR A 389 -12.10 4.38 -3.46
C TYR A 389 -11.95 3.55 -4.72
N ARG A 390 -10.96 2.69 -4.74
CA ARG A 390 -10.66 1.73 -5.81
C ARG A 390 -9.96 0.53 -5.24
N ILE A 391 -10.20 -0.63 -5.78
CA ILE A 391 -9.51 -1.87 -5.40
C ILE A 391 -8.26 -2.00 -6.24
N ALA A 392 -7.09 -2.07 -5.59
CA ALA A 392 -5.80 -2.29 -6.21
C ALA A 392 -5.16 -3.58 -5.71
N TYR A 393 -4.24 -4.16 -6.47
CA TYR A 393 -3.57 -5.40 -6.09
C TYR A 393 -2.13 -5.50 -6.59
N GLY A 394 -1.38 -6.38 -5.93
CA GLY A 394 -0.07 -6.87 -6.33
C GLY A 394 0.14 -8.30 -5.86
N ARG A 395 1.21 -8.96 -6.30
CA ARG A 395 1.53 -10.33 -5.88
C ARG A 395 2.98 -10.52 -5.46
N SER A 396 3.21 -11.54 -4.65
CA SER A 396 4.53 -11.96 -4.16
C SER A 396 4.61 -13.47 -4.06
N THR A 397 5.79 -14.06 -4.13
CA THR A 397 6.05 -15.48 -3.82
C THR A 397 6.25 -15.71 -2.31
N ASP A 398 6.50 -14.67 -1.54
CA ASP A 398 6.59 -14.67 -0.07
C ASP A 398 5.43 -13.85 0.52
N ILE A 399 4.79 -14.36 1.57
CA ILE A 399 3.66 -13.68 2.22
C ILE A 399 4.06 -12.31 2.82
N ARG A 400 5.34 -12.14 3.15
CA ARG A 400 5.90 -10.89 3.69
C ARG A 400 6.23 -9.86 2.60
N GLY A 401 6.04 -10.22 1.33
CA GLY A 401 6.38 -9.39 0.19
C GLY A 401 7.82 -9.62 -0.34
N PRO A 402 8.33 -8.74 -1.21
CA PRO A 402 7.62 -7.57 -1.74
C PRO A 402 6.45 -7.95 -2.65
N TYR A 403 5.34 -7.22 -2.52
CA TYR A 403 4.20 -7.35 -3.43
C TYR A 403 4.39 -6.42 -4.61
N LEU A 404 4.44 -6.98 -5.81
CA LEU A 404 4.63 -6.24 -7.05
C LEU A 404 3.33 -6.22 -7.86
N ASP A 405 3.00 -5.10 -8.44
CA ASP A 405 1.88 -4.97 -9.37
C ASP A 405 2.23 -5.50 -10.78
N LYS A 406 1.30 -5.39 -11.74
CA LYS A 406 1.52 -5.85 -13.13
C LYS A 406 2.72 -5.21 -13.82
N ASN A 407 3.11 -4.00 -13.39
CA ASN A 407 4.22 -3.24 -13.94
C ASN A 407 5.53 -3.48 -13.20
N GLY A 408 5.53 -4.38 -12.18
CA GLY A 408 6.68 -4.66 -11.33
C GLY A 408 6.93 -3.61 -10.26
N ILE A 409 5.95 -2.72 -9.99
CA ILE A 409 6.09 -1.66 -8.99
C ILE A 409 5.68 -2.22 -7.62
N ASN A 410 6.55 -2.01 -6.63
CA ASN A 410 6.30 -2.46 -5.27
C ASN A 410 5.15 -1.69 -4.62
N MET A 411 4.24 -2.40 -3.95
CA MET A 411 3.12 -1.78 -3.25
C MET A 411 3.55 -0.92 -2.04
N LEU A 412 4.73 -1.15 -1.47
CA LEU A 412 5.33 -0.22 -0.49
C LEU A 412 5.71 1.13 -1.10
N ALA A 413 5.89 1.16 -2.40
CA ALA A 413 6.25 2.35 -3.16
C ALA A 413 5.08 2.88 -4.01
N SER A 414 3.87 2.81 -3.48
CA SER A 414 2.63 3.23 -4.15
C SER A 414 2.27 2.42 -5.41
N GLY A 415 2.85 1.23 -5.61
CA GLY A 415 2.41 0.28 -6.62
C GLY A 415 0.99 -0.23 -6.34
N GLY A 416 0.46 -1.00 -7.27
CA GLY A 416 -0.86 -1.61 -7.22
C GLY A 416 -1.64 -1.40 -8.51
N SER A 417 -1.85 -2.49 -9.27
CA SER A 417 -2.71 -2.47 -10.44
C SER A 417 -4.16 -2.38 -10.03
N ILE A 418 -4.95 -1.56 -10.70
CA ILE A 418 -6.37 -1.41 -10.38
C ILE A 418 -7.15 -2.62 -10.89
N LEU A 419 -7.95 -3.23 -9.99
CA LEU A 419 -8.92 -4.26 -10.32
C LEU A 419 -10.30 -3.65 -10.57
N ASP A 420 -10.73 -2.78 -9.64
CA ASP A 420 -12.06 -2.18 -9.65
C ASP A 420 -11.97 -0.69 -9.34
N ALA A 421 -12.46 0.12 -10.23
CA ALA A 421 -12.48 1.58 -10.08
C ALA A 421 -13.91 2.15 -10.04
N GLY A 422 -14.89 1.26 -10.05
CA GLY A 422 -16.29 1.66 -10.16
C GLY A 422 -16.71 2.15 -11.53
N ASN A 423 -17.92 2.65 -11.57
CA ASN A 423 -18.53 3.26 -12.76
C ASN A 423 -19.50 4.38 -12.35
N SER A 424 -20.29 4.92 -13.29
CA SER A 424 -21.25 6.00 -13.02
C SER A 424 -22.38 5.63 -12.06
N GLN A 425 -22.71 4.34 -11.90
CA GLN A 425 -23.72 3.86 -10.96
C GLN A 425 -23.08 3.42 -9.63
N TRP A 426 -21.98 2.67 -9.69
CA TRP A 426 -21.29 2.10 -8.54
C TRP A 426 -19.98 2.84 -8.30
N VAL A 427 -20.05 3.83 -7.44
CA VAL A 427 -18.93 4.73 -7.16
C VAL A 427 -18.10 4.20 -6.00
N GLY A 428 -16.80 4.36 -6.07
CA GLY A 428 -15.89 4.11 -4.95
C GLY A 428 -15.94 2.68 -4.39
N PRO A 429 -15.76 1.61 -5.21
CA PRO A 429 -15.73 0.24 -4.70
C PRO A 429 -14.52 0.01 -3.81
N GLY A 430 -14.74 -0.68 -2.68
CA GLY A 430 -13.69 -1.01 -1.72
C GLY A 430 -14.18 -1.81 -0.53
N GLY A 431 -13.33 -1.94 0.51
CA GLY A 431 -13.60 -2.78 1.68
C GLY A 431 -13.88 -4.22 1.26
N GLN A 432 -13.05 -4.75 0.36
CA GLN A 432 -13.26 -6.05 -0.26
C GLN A 432 -12.80 -7.22 0.62
N ASP A 433 -13.45 -8.37 0.45
CA ASP A 433 -12.96 -9.68 0.87
C ASP A 433 -13.06 -10.69 -0.28
N ILE A 434 -12.24 -11.74 -0.26
CA ILE A 434 -12.17 -12.77 -1.30
C ILE A 434 -12.30 -14.15 -0.68
N LEU A 435 -13.38 -14.85 -1.07
CA LEU A 435 -13.63 -16.22 -0.68
C LEU A 435 -13.03 -17.17 -1.72
N ASN A 436 -12.21 -18.14 -1.26
CA ASN A 436 -11.67 -19.26 -2.06
C ASN A 436 -10.95 -18.85 -3.37
N THR A 437 -10.46 -17.63 -3.49
CA THR A 437 -9.78 -17.08 -4.67
C THR A 437 -10.63 -16.82 -5.91
N ASP A 438 -11.93 -17.05 -5.86
CA ASP A 438 -12.82 -16.98 -7.03
C ASP A 438 -14.12 -16.19 -6.83
N VAL A 439 -14.41 -15.75 -5.60
CA VAL A 439 -15.55 -14.88 -5.30
C VAL A 439 -15.06 -13.66 -4.52
N ILE A 440 -15.33 -12.47 -5.04
CA ILE A 440 -15.03 -11.20 -4.37
C ILE A 440 -16.32 -10.53 -3.93
N VAL A 441 -16.38 -10.13 -2.65
CA VAL A 441 -17.38 -9.23 -2.11
C VAL A 441 -16.75 -7.86 -1.84
N ARG A 442 -17.52 -6.80 -2.00
CA ARG A 442 -17.13 -5.41 -1.71
C ARG A 442 -18.35 -4.55 -1.51
N HIS A 443 -18.18 -3.36 -0.97
CA HIS A 443 -19.20 -2.33 -1.10
C HIS A 443 -18.89 -1.38 -2.25
N ALA A 444 -19.94 -0.70 -2.74
CA ALA A 444 -19.81 0.47 -3.59
C ALA A 444 -21.00 1.40 -3.32
N TYR A 445 -20.83 2.69 -3.60
CA TYR A 445 -21.88 3.71 -3.37
C TYR A 445 -22.78 3.80 -4.59
N ASP A 446 -24.08 3.50 -4.41
CA ASP A 446 -25.09 3.53 -5.47
C ASP A 446 -25.50 4.97 -5.80
N ALA A 447 -25.06 5.47 -6.95
CA ALA A 447 -25.42 6.83 -7.40
C ALA A 447 -26.93 6.98 -7.70
N GLY A 448 -27.63 5.88 -7.96
CA GLY A 448 -29.09 5.84 -8.13
C GLY A 448 -29.86 5.90 -6.81
N ASP A 449 -29.17 5.71 -5.67
CA ASP A 449 -29.75 5.71 -4.32
C ASP A 449 -28.96 6.64 -3.38
N ASN A 450 -28.73 7.87 -3.82
CA ASN A 450 -28.08 8.94 -3.05
C ASN A 450 -26.69 8.57 -2.46
N GLY A 451 -25.99 7.65 -3.08
CA GLY A 451 -24.69 7.18 -2.58
C GLY A 451 -24.78 6.24 -1.39
N THR A 452 -25.91 5.56 -1.19
CA THR A 452 -26.04 4.51 -0.19
C THR A 452 -25.05 3.38 -0.50
N PRO A 453 -24.18 2.96 0.45
CA PRO A 453 -23.25 1.85 0.22
C PRO A 453 -24.01 0.53 0.11
N LYS A 454 -23.74 -0.23 -0.94
CA LYS A 454 -24.40 -1.52 -1.20
C LYS A 454 -23.38 -2.62 -1.47
N MET A 455 -23.74 -3.81 -1.10
CA MET A 455 -22.98 -5.02 -1.36
C MET A 455 -22.99 -5.38 -2.85
N LEU A 456 -21.80 -5.64 -3.39
CA LEU A 456 -21.60 -6.25 -4.69
C LEU A 456 -20.81 -7.54 -4.53
N ILE A 457 -21.26 -8.60 -5.17
CA ILE A 457 -20.54 -9.88 -5.26
C ILE A 457 -20.26 -10.16 -6.73
N SER A 458 -19.04 -10.57 -7.04
CA SER A 458 -18.64 -10.96 -8.41
C SER A 458 -17.80 -12.22 -8.40
N THR A 459 -17.81 -12.93 -9.52
CA THR A 459 -16.84 -13.98 -9.77
C THR A 459 -15.49 -13.34 -10.09
N LEU A 460 -14.46 -13.70 -9.35
CA LEU A 460 -13.09 -13.28 -9.60
C LEU A 460 -12.42 -14.28 -10.53
N ASN A 461 -12.10 -13.85 -11.72
CA ASN A 461 -11.41 -14.65 -12.73
C ASN A 461 -9.90 -14.33 -12.72
N TRP A 462 -9.13 -15.12 -13.47
CA TRP A 462 -7.68 -14.98 -13.58
C TRP A 462 -7.26 -15.08 -15.04
N ASP A 463 -6.42 -14.17 -15.50
CA ASP A 463 -5.88 -14.21 -16.86
C ASP A 463 -4.80 -15.29 -17.03
N ALA A 464 -4.31 -15.49 -18.25
CA ALA A 464 -3.30 -16.51 -18.57
C ALA A 464 -1.95 -16.28 -17.85
N ASN A 465 -1.69 -15.07 -17.38
CA ASN A 465 -0.50 -14.72 -16.61
C ASN A 465 -0.73 -14.82 -15.08
N GLY A 466 -1.91 -15.30 -14.68
CA GLY A 466 -2.32 -15.45 -13.28
C GLY A 466 -2.67 -14.14 -12.59
N TRP A 467 -3.07 -13.09 -13.33
CA TRP A 467 -3.54 -11.84 -12.71
C TRP A 467 -5.06 -11.82 -12.58
N PRO A 468 -5.59 -11.24 -11.47
CA PRO A 468 -7.03 -11.17 -11.26
C PRO A 468 -7.70 -10.23 -12.26
N LYS A 469 -8.95 -10.59 -12.60
CA LYS A 469 -9.87 -9.80 -13.44
C LYS A 469 -11.32 -10.18 -13.12
N TYR A 470 -12.26 -9.37 -13.52
CA TYR A 470 -13.67 -9.73 -13.59
C TYR A 470 -14.01 -10.44 -14.91
#